data_14ba7e80b7db35252e5c98d2048a5f44
#
_entry.id   14ba7e80b7db35252e5c98d2048a5f44
#
_cell.length_a   1.000
_cell.length_b   1.000
_cell.length_c   1.000
_cell.angle_alpha   90.00
_cell.angle_beta   90.00
_cell.angle_gamma   90.00
#
_symmetry.space_group_name_H-M   'P 1'
#
loop_
_entity.id
_entity.type
_entity.pdbx_description
1 polymer ?
#
loop_
_entity_poly.entity_id
_entity_poly.type
_entity_poly.pdbx_seq_one_letter_code
_entity_poly.pdbx_strand_id
1 'polypeptide(L)'
;YNNSHAKNDLGWEMFSDTFPNPGLKISTIEVSVSPANIVYVGTQNKNIYRIETANTGDPAVVQLSNILTGSNSYCSDIAVNPNNADELLVIYSNYSVYSVFHSNDGGQSWVKVAGNLEQNPSGSGNGPSCRTAKIIPLGSDTLYLVGTSVGLFGTANLDEQNTIWKQVADQEIGAVVIETLTYRAIDGLLVV
;
A
#
# COMPACT_ATOMS: atom_id res chain seq x y z
N TYR A 1 -17.40 -17.37 14.62
CA TYR A 1 -16.46 -18.48 14.42
C TYR A 1 -15.45 -18.39 15.53
N ASN A 2 -15.60 -19.30 16.52
CA ASN A 2 -14.59 -19.47 17.56
C ASN A 2 -13.46 -20.33 16.96
N ASN A 3 -12.39 -19.70 16.51
CA ASN A 3 -11.26 -20.40 15.89
C ASN A 3 -10.24 -20.86 16.95
N SER A 4 -10.73 -21.46 18.03
CA SER A 4 -9.89 -22.10 19.06
C SER A 4 -9.03 -23.27 18.51
N HIS A 5 -9.15 -23.55 17.22
CA HIS A 5 -8.43 -24.60 16.49
C HIS A 5 -7.34 -24.07 15.55
N ALA A 6 -7.09 -22.78 15.53
CA ALA A 6 -5.97 -22.23 14.76
C ALA A 6 -4.59 -22.51 15.40
N LYS A 7 -4.56 -22.99 16.64
CA LYS A 7 -3.39 -23.70 17.20
C LYS A 7 -3.39 -25.11 16.64
N ASN A 8 -3.07 -25.22 15.38
CA ASN A 8 -2.81 -26.51 14.78
C ASN A 8 -1.33 -26.88 15.00
N ASP A 9 -0.95 -28.06 14.60
CA ASP A 9 0.41 -28.60 14.67
C ASP A 9 1.46 -27.75 13.94
N LEU A 10 1.05 -26.67 13.27
CA LEU A 10 1.91 -25.71 12.56
C LEU A 10 2.30 -24.49 13.42
N GLY A 11 1.84 -24.40 14.65
CA GLY A 11 2.22 -23.33 15.59
C GLY A 11 1.58 -21.96 15.32
N TRP A 12 0.46 -21.90 14.60
CA TRP A 12 -0.31 -20.66 14.43
C TRP A 12 -0.92 -20.23 15.76
N GLU A 13 -0.74 -18.96 16.11
CA GLU A 13 -1.38 -18.32 17.25
C GLU A 13 -2.30 -17.21 16.78
N MET A 14 -3.45 -17.10 17.40
CA MET A 14 -4.39 -16.00 17.16
C MET A 14 -4.06 -14.85 18.09
N PHE A 15 -3.95 -13.64 17.59
CA PHE A 15 -3.85 -12.45 18.43
C PHE A 15 -5.10 -12.31 19.30
N SER A 16 -4.94 -11.94 20.55
CA SER A 16 -6.06 -11.64 21.46
C SER A 16 -6.75 -10.33 21.04
N ASP A 17 -5.96 -9.39 20.54
CA ASP A 17 -6.48 -8.13 20.04
C ASP A 17 -7.23 -8.36 18.74
N THR A 18 -8.44 -7.86 18.67
CA THR A 18 -9.28 -7.96 17.47
C THR A 18 -9.24 -6.64 16.72
N PHE A 19 -9.26 -6.71 15.40
CA PHE A 19 -9.51 -5.51 14.61
C PHE A 19 -10.79 -4.82 15.11
N PRO A 20 -10.79 -3.51 15.32
CA PRO A 20 -11.86 -2.80 16.03
C PRO A 20 -13.23 -2.84 15.35
N ASN A 21 -13.37 -3.52 14.23
CA ASN A 21 -14.61 -3.60 13.45
C ASN A 21 -14.97 -5.05 13.14
N PRO A 22 -15.97 -5.64 13.83
CA PRO A 22 -16.47 -6.97 13.50
C PRO A 22 -17.00 -7.00 12.07
N GLY A 23 -16.51 -7.91 11.23
CA GLY A 23 -16.88 -8.00 9.82
C GLY A 23 -15.97 -7.21 8.87
N LEU A 24 -14.89 -6.63 9.38
CA LEU A 24 -13.84 -6.02 8.58
C LEU A 24 -13.25 -7.06 7.62
N LYS A 25 -13.15 -6.69 6.34
CA LYS A 25 -12.52 -7.53 5.32
C LYS A 25 -11.15 -6.97 5.00
N ILE A 26 -10.12 -7.74 5.30
CA ILE A 26 -8.74 -7.45 4.90
C ILE A 26 -8.66 -7.59 3.38
N SER A 27 -8.04 -6.63 2.73
CA SER A 27 -7.83 -6.60 1.28
C SER A 27 -6.35 -6.70 0.90
N THR A 28 -5.44 -6.21 1.74
CA THR A 28 -4.00 -6.29 1.51
C THR A 28 -3.23 -6.35 2.83
N ILE A 29 -2.07 -7.00 2.80
CA ILE A 29 -1.12 -7.08 3.91
C ILE A 29 0.27 -6.87 3.34
N GLU A 30 1.07 -6.00 3.98
CA GLU A 30 2.48 -5.80 3.66
C GLU A 30 3.32 -5.86 4.94
N VAL A 31 4.52 -6.42 4.84
CA VAL A 31 5.42 -6.61 5.97
C VAL A 31 6.71 -5.82 5.77
N SER A 32 7.15 -5.13 6.80
CA SER A 32 8.39 -4.35 6.76
C SER A 32 9.65 -5.23 6.74
N VAL A 33 10.69 -4.67 6.14
CA VAL A 33 12.03 -5.28 6.11
C VAL A 33 12.95 -4.63 7.14
N SER A 34 12.98 -3.30 7.21
CA SER A 34 13.84 -2.55 8.13
C SER A 34 13.10 -1.34 8.74
N PRO A 35 12.84 -1.32 10.06
CA PRO A 35 12.92 -2.48 10.96
C PRO A 35 11.95 -3.58 10.55
N ALA A 36 12.33 -4.82 10.82
CA ALA A 36 11.48 -5.98 10.55
C ALA A 36 10.32 -6.09 11.55
N ASN A 37 9.34 -6.95 11.22
CA ASN A 37 8.23 -7.33 12.10
C ASN A 37 7.19 -6.22 12.34
N ILE A 38 7.11 -5.23 11.48
CA ILE A 38 5.95 -4.33 11.40
C ILE A 38 5.06 -4.83 10.27
N VAL A 39 3.78 -5.00 10.54
CA VAL A 39 2.78 -5.43 9.55
C VAL A 39 1.78 -4.30 9.33
N TYR A 40 1.56 -3.98 8.07
CA TYR A 40 0.51 -3.08 7.64
C TYR A 40 -0.63 -3.86 7.01
N VAL A 41 -1.86 -3.48 7.37
CA VAL A 41 -3.08 -4.16 6.91
C VAL A 41 -4.04 -3.15 6.33
N GLY A 42 -4.38 -3.32 5.06
CA GLY A 42 -5.41 -2.53 4.38
C GLY A 42 -6.74 -3.28 4.29
N THR A 43 -7.82 -2.53 4.19
CA THR A 43 -9.18 -3.08 4.24
C THR A 43 -10.05 -2.62 3.09
N GLN A 44 -11.15 -3.34 2.87
CA GLN A 44 -12.14 -3.01 1.84
C GLN A 44 -12.94 -1.72 2.12
N ASN A 45 -12.82 -1.17 3.33
CA ASN A 45 -13.52 0.04 3.76
C ASN A 45 -12.55 1.13 4.22
N LYS A 46 -11.47 1.34 3.48
CA LYS A 46 -10.45 2.41 3.59
C LYS A 46 -9.50 2.36 4.79
N ASN A 47 -9.80 1.59 5.82
CA ASN A 47 -9.00 1.64 7.05
C ASN A 47 -7.65 0.94 6.84
N ILE A 48 -6.62 1.53 7.42
CA ILE A 48 -5.27 0.99 7.48
C ILE A 48 -4.94 0.74 8.95
N TYR A 49 -4.30 -0.37 9.22
CA TYR A 49 -3.83 -0.77 10.55
C TYR A 49 -2.34 -1.05 10.51
N ARG A 50 -1.70 -0.78 11.65
CA ARG A 50 -0.29 -1.11 11.90
C ARG A 50 -0.20 -2.03 13.11
N ILE A 51 0.63 -3.05 13.00
CA ILE A 51 0.94 -4.00 14.05
C ILE A 51 2.46 -3.98 14.22
N GLU A 52 2.94 -3.53 15.35
CA GLU A 52 4.36 -3.55 15.69
C GLU A 52 4.73 -4.85 16.39
N THR A 53 5.98 -5.27 16.25
CA THR A 53 6.49 -6.50 16.89
C THR A 53 5.60 -7.72 16.61
N ALA A 54 5.10 -7.84 15.38
CA ALA A 54 4.15 -8.89 14.98
C ALA A 54 4.68 -10.34 15.12
N ASN A 55 5.98 -10.49 15.40
CA ASN A 55 6.66 -11.77 15.64
C ASN A 55 6.68 -12.18 17.10
N THR A 56 6.15 -11.39 18.03
CA THR A 56 6.26 -11.64 19.47
C THR A 56 4.93 -11.48 20.18
N GLY A 57 4.59 -12.45 21.04
CA GLY A 57 3.49 -12.35 21.99
C GLY A 57 2.14 -12.04 21.32
N ASP A 58 1.49 -11.00 21.81
CA ASP A 58 0.16 -10.58 21.42
C ASP A 58 0.19 -9.07 21.11
N PRO A 59 0.68 -8.69 19.92
CA PRO A 59 0.90 -7.29 19.56
C PRO A 59 -0.42 -6.54 19.39
N ALA A 60 -0.45 -5.26 19.80
CA ALA A 60 -1.60 -4.40 19.61
C ALA A 60 -1.84 -4.08 18.13
N VAL A 61 -3.10 -4.07 17.73
CA VAL A 61 -3.55 -3.63 16.40
C VAL A 61 -3.94 -2.16 16.48
N VAL A 62 -3.16 -1.30 15.86
CA VAL A 62 -3.38 0.15 15.89
C VAL A 62 -3.99 0.61 14.57
N GLN A 63 -5.17 1.23 14.63
CA GLN A 63 -5.73 1.92 13.45
C GLN A 63 -4.95 3.21 13.22
N LEU A 64 -4.45 3.37 12.00
CA LEU A 64 -3.74 4.57 11.60
C LEU A 64 -4.70 5.74 11.37
N SER A 65 -4.15 6.96 11.41
CA SER A 65 -4.94 8.18 11.25
C SER A 65 -5.67 8.23 9.90
N ASN A 66 -6.76 8.96 9.88
CA ASN A 66 -7.69 9.01 8.75
C ASN A 66 -7.02 9.47 7.45
N ILE A 67 -6.92 8.58 6.49
CA ILE A 67 -6.73 8.97 5.10
C ILE A 67 -8.03 9.66 4.63
N LEU A 68 -7.88 10.88 4.11
CA LEU A 68 -9.01 11.66 3.61
C LEU A 68 -9.43 11.15 2.22
N THR A 69 -10.13 10.05 2.21
CA THR A 69 -10.72 9.42 1.02
C THR A 69 -12.22 9.17 1.24
N GLY A 70 -12.92 8.79 0.19
CA GLY A 70 -14.36 8.50 0.27
C GLY A 70 -14.70 7.33 1.21
N SER A 71 -15.95 7.26 1.66
CA SER A 71 -16.39 6.25 2.63
C SER A 71 -16.31 4.80 2.14
N ASN A 72 -16.33 4.58 0.83
CA ASN A 72 -16.32 3.26 0.20
C ASN A 72 -15.02 2.96 -0.54
N SER A 73 -13.89 3.49 -0.06
CA SER A 73 -12.61 3.30 -0.71
C SER A 73 -12.03 1.92 -0.41
N TYR A 74 -11.69 1.19 -1.46
CA TYR A 74 -11.07 -0.13 -1.39
C TYR A 74 -9.55 0.02 -1.40
N CYS A 75 -8.89 -0.29 -0.28
CA CYS A 75 -7.44 -0.35 -0.22
C CYS A 75 -6.96 -1.59 -0.98
N SER A 76 -6.41 -1.40 -2.17
CA SER A 76 -5.96 -2.50 -3.02
C SER A 76 -4.53 -2.93 -2.71
N ASP A 77 -3.67 -2.00 -2.28
CA ASP A 77 -2.28 -2.31 -1.97
C ASP A 77 -1.67 -1.32 -0.97
N ILE A 78 -0.64 -1.79 -0.28
CA ILE A 78 0.25 -1.00 0.57
C ILE A 78 1.68 -1.37 0.17
N ALA A 79 2.49 -0.37 -0.18
CA ALA A 79 3.92 -0.56 -0.38
C ALA A 79 4.69 0.04 0.80
N VAL A 80 5.63 -0.70 1.32
CA VAL A 80 6.54 -0.28 2.40
C VAL A 80 7.95 -0.14 1.83
N ASN A 81 8.65 0.94 2.15
CA ASN A 81 10.05 1.08 1.80
C ASN A 81 10.88 0.02 2.54
N PRO A 82 11.61 -0.86 1.83
CA PRO A 82 12.38 -1.92 2.48
C PRO A 82 13.49 -1.41 3.40
N ASN A 83 13.94 -0.16 3.25
CA ASN A 83 14.95 0.46 4.10
C ASN A 83 14.36 1.31 5.23
N ASN A 84 13.06 1.61 5.18
CA ASN A 84 12.40 2.46 6.17
C ASN A 84 10.92 2.05 6.29
N ALA A 85 10.59 1.30 7.33
CA ALA A 85 9.24 0.83 7.56
C ALA A 85 8.20 1.95 7.74
N ASP A 86 8.62 3.17 8.08
CA ASP A 86 7.73 4.32 8.26
C ASP A 86 7.39 5.04 6.94
N GLU A 87 8.03 4.67 5.83
CA GLU A 87 7.71 5.21 4.51
C GLU A 87 6.79 4.26 3.74
N LEU A 88 5.60 4.76 3.37
CA LEU A 88 4.50 3.99 2.81
C LEU A 88 3.89 4.66 1.59
N LEU A 89 3.47 3.86 0.62
CA LEU A 89 2.42 4.21 -0.33
C LEU A 89 1.17 3.37 -0.07
N VAL A 90 0.00 4.00 -0.09
CA VAL A 90 -1.29 3.31 0.02
C VAL A 90 -2.10 3.58 -1.24
N ILE A 91 -2.66 2.52 -1.80
CA ILE A 91 -3.40 2.54 -3.06
C ILE A 91 -4.88 2.24 -2.81
N TYR A 92 -5.73 3.11 -3.37
CA TYR A 92 -7.17 2.89 -3.47
C TYR A 92 -7.57 2.75 -4.93
N SER A 93 -8.16 1.62 -5.30
CA SER A 93 -8.43 1.28 -6.70
C SER A 93 -9.80 1.71 -7.24
N ASN A 94 -10.65 2.28 -6.39
CA ASN A 94 -11.96 2.74 -6.81
C ASN A 94 -11.88 3.99 -7.72
N TYR A 95 -12.74 4.06 -8.71
CA TYR A 95 -12.99 5.30 -9.44
C TYR A 95 -13.69 6.33 -8.53
N SER A 96 -13.45 7.61 -8.82
CA SER A 96 -13.98 8.74 -8.05
C SER A 96 -13.52 8.79 -6.59
N VAL A 97 -12.39 8.16 -6.30
CA VAL A 97 -11.67 8.16 -5.04
C VAL A 97 -10.24 8.54 -5.31
N TYR A 98 -9.63 9.42 -4.51
CA TYR A 98 -8.21 9.73 -4.66
C TYR A 98 -7.38 8.47 -4.42
N SER A 99 -6.48 8.17 -5.37
CA SER A 99 -5.94 6.81 -5.52
C SER A 99 -4.64 6.56 -4.79
N VAL A 100 -3.74 7.55 -4.66
CA VAL A 100 -2.39 7.31 -4.11
C VAL A 100 -2.07 8.28 -2.98
N PHE A 101 -1.74 7.71 -1.82
CA PHE A 101 -1.31 8.45 -0.63
C PHE A 101 0.08 8.00 -0.19
N HIS A 102 0.88 8.94 0.30
CA HIS A 102 2.20 8.73 0.87
C HIS A 102 2.24 9.12 2.34
N SER A 103 2.96 8.35 3.14
CA SER A 103 3.35 8.66 4.50
C SER A 103 4.84 8.44 4.67
N ASN A 104 5.51 9.25 5.48
CA ASN A 104 6.89 9.07 5.89
C ASN A 104 7.05 8.98 7.43
N ASP A 105 5.95 8.85 8.14
CA ASP A 105 5.86 8.82 9.60
C ASP A 105 5.09 7.60 10.13
N GLY A 106 5.09 6.51 9.38
CA GLY A 106 4.43 5.26 9.76
C GLY A 106 2.90 5.31 9.70
N GLY A 107 2.33 6.22 8.91
CA GLY A 107 0.90 6.37 8.74
C GLY A 107 0.24 7.30 9.75
N GLN A 108 1.01 8.10 10.48
CA GLN A 108 0.46 9.13 11.38
C GLN A 108 -0.11 10.31 10.58
N SER A 109 0.51 10.63 9.45
CA SER A 109 0.00 11.61 8.49
C SER A 109 0.10 11.11 7.05
N TRP A 110 -0.72 11.68 6.16
CA TRP A 110 -0.82 11.26 4.77
C TRP A 110 -0.86 12.44 3.82
N VAL A 111 -0.11 12.32 2.75
CA VAL A 111 -0.04 13.30 1.67
C VAL A 111 -0.59 12.68 0.38
N LYS A 112 -1.39 13.44 -0.36
CA LYS A 112 -1.92 13.06 -1.67
C LYS A 112 -0.82 13.16 -2.72
N VAL A 113 -0.49 12.07 -3.40
CA VAL A 113 0.61 12.03 -4.37
C VAL A 113 0.23 11.41 -5.72
N ALA A 114 -1.05 11.19 -6.00
CA ALA A 114 -1.47 10.64 -7.29
C ALA A 114 -1.18 11.59 -8.48
N GLY A 115 -1.13 12.90 -8.23
CA GLY A 115 -0.73 13.89 -9.23
C GLY A 115 -1.48 13.73 -10.55
N ASN A 116 -0.73 13.58 -11.64
CA ASN A 116 -1.28 13.45 -12.99
C ASN A 116 -1.92 12.07 -13.32
N LEU A 117 -1.95 11.13 -12.36
CA LEU A 117 -2.79 9.93 -12.48
C LEU A 117 -4.26 10.25 -12.18
N GLU A 118 -4.56 11.39 -11.58
CA GLU A 118 -5.92 11.86 -11.39
C GLU A 118 -6.30 12.93 -12.42
N GLN A 119 -7.50 12.87 -12.96
CA GLN A 119 -8.00 13.96 -13.81
C GLN A 119 -8.29 15.21 -12.99
N ASN A 120 -8.86 15.04 -11.80
CA ASN A 120 -9.20 16.13 -10.89
C ASN A 120 -8.55 15.94 -9.53
N PRO A 121 -8.17 17.03 -8.83
CA PRO A 121 -7.54 16.95 -7.49
C PRO A 121 -8.39 16.27 -6.40
N SER A 122 -9.67 16.06 -6.67
CA SER A 122 -10.58 15.32 -5.77
C SER A 122 -10.51 13.80 -5.91
N GLY A 123 -9.83 13.28 -6.97
CA GLY A 123 -9.87 11.87 -7.36
C GLY A 123 -11.07 11.53 -8.25
N SER A 124 -11.80 12.52 -8.74
CA SER A 124 -12.89 12.31 -9.70
C SER A 124 -12.41 12.43 -11.14
N GLY A 125 -13.22 11.97 -12.07
CA GLY A 125 -12.94 12.04 -13.51
C GLY A 125 -12.47 10.70 -14.08
N ASN A 126 -11.71 10.76 -15.18
CA ASN A 126 -11.34 9.61 -16.00
C ASN A 126 -9.88 9.16 -15.80
N GLY A 127 -9.29 9.40 -14.63
CA GLY A 127 -7.97 8.87 -14.27
C GLY A 127 -7.97 7.33 -14.28
N PRO A 128 -6.81 6.68 -14.48
CA PRO A 128 -6.72 5.23 -14.41
C PRO A 128 -7.01 4.72 -13.00
N SER A 129 -7.53 3.49 -12.89
CA SER A 129 -7.57 2.79 -11.61
C SER A 129 -6.16 2.40 -11.20
N CYS A 130 -5.65 2.95 -10.09
CA CYS A 130 -4.40 2.51 -9.48
C CYS A 130 -4.64 1.23 -8.69
N ARG A 131 -3.78 0.21 -8.81
CA ARG A 131 -4.04 -1.13 -8.29
C ARG A 131 -2.99 -1.64 -7.33
N THR A 132 -1.73 -1.35 -7.61
CA THR A 132 -0.58 -1.83 -6.85
C THR A 132 0.53 -0.78 -6.83
N ALA A 133 1.43 -0.83 -5.87
CA ALA A 133 2.60 0.04 -5.80
C ALA A 133 3.84 -0.69 -5.29
N LYS A 134 5.02 -0.12 -5.57
CA LYS A 134 6.27 -0.50 -4.89
C LYS A 134 7.15 0.72 -4.68
N ILE A 135 7.90 0.70 -3.58
CA ILE A 135 8.94 1.66 -3.23
C ILE A 135 10.27 0.93 -3.38
N ILE A 136 11.13 1.40 -4.27
CA ILE A 136 12.38 0.75 -4.62
C ILE A 136 13.54 1.70 -4.32
N PRO A 137 14.33 1.45 -3.26
CA PRO A 137 15.53 2.21 -3.00
C PRO A 137 16.59 1.95 -4.09
N LEU A 138 17.19 3.02 -4.62
CA LEU A 138 18.24 3.00 -5.65
C LEU A 138 19.45 3.81 -5.17
N GLY A 139 20.20 3.26 -4.23
CA GLY A 139 21.32 3.99 -3.59
C GLY A 139 20.83 5.14 -2.74
N SER A 140 21.12 6.39 -3.16
CA SER A 140 20.63 7.62 -2.52
C SER A 140 19.22 8.03 -2.97
N ASP A 141 18.73 7.44 -4.06
CA ASP A 141 17.46 7.80 -4.67
C ASP A 141 16.40 6.76 -4.35
N THR A 142 15.15 7.10 -4.60
CA THR A 142 14.02 6.19 -4.46
C THR A 142 13.19 6.23 -5.73
N LEU A 143 12.85 5.07 -6.26
CA LEU A 143 11.89 4.92 -7.35
C LEU A 143 10.56 4.47 -6.77
N TYR A 144 9.51 5.24 -7.02
CA TYR A 144 8.14 4.90 -6.71
C TYR A 144 7.48 4.37 -7.97
N LEU A 145 6.82 3.22 -7.87
CA LEU A 145 6.08 2.60 -8.97
C LEU A 145 4.62 2.43 -8.60
N VAL A 146 3.74 2.66 -9.58
CA VAL A 146 2.30 2.42 -9.47
C VAL A 146 1.83 1.65 -10.69
N GLY A 147 1.28 0.47 -10.45
CA GLY A 147 0.58 -0.31 -11.47
C GLY A 147 -0.87 0.15 -11.59
N THR A 148 -1.31 0.35 -12.82
CA THR A 148 -2.63 0.91 -13.12
C THR A 148 -3.40 0.05 -14.12
N SER A 149 -4.64 0.46 -14.42
CA SER A 149 -5.46 -0.15 -15.48
C SER A 149 -4.96 0.14 -16.89
N VAL A 150 -3.93 0.99 -17.07
CA VAL A 150 -3.42 1.42 -18.39
C VAL A 150 -1.88 1.41 -18.46
N GLY A 151 -1.23 0.62 -17.63
CA GLY A 151 0.22 0.44 -17.64
C GLY A 151 0.90 0.70 -16.31
N LEU A 152 2.22 0.62 -16.34
CA LEU A 152 3.10 0.88 -15.20
C LEU A 152 3.59 2.33 -15.24
N PHE A 153 3.51 3.02 -14.11
CA PHE A 153 3.97 4.40 -13.96
C PHE A 153 5.01 4.51 -12.86
N GLY A 154 5.99 5.40 -13.05
CA GLY A 154 7.06 5.61 -12.08
C GLY A 154 7.42 7.09 -11.91
N THR A 155 7.95 7.41 -10.73
CA THR A 155 8.55 8.71 -10.40
C THR A 155 9.67 8.54 -9.39
N ALA A 156 10.66 9.41 -9.44
CA ALA A 156 11.69 9.52 -8.40
C ALA A 156 11.43 10.70 -7.43
N ASN A 157 10.38 11.48 -7.66
CA ASN A 157 10.08 12.64 -6.84
C ASN A 157 8.58 12.73 -6.55
N LEU A 158 8.23 12.71 -5.28
CA LEU A 158 6.88 12.97 -4.81
C LEU A 158 6.74 14.44 -4.44
N ASP A 159 5.88 15.18 -5.13
CA ASP A 159 5.59 16.61 -4.93
C ASP A 159 4.09 16.80 -4.70
N GLU A 160 3.57 16.19 -3.65
CA GLU A 160 2.16 16.24 -3.31
C GLU A 160 1.25 16.01 -4.54
N GLN A 161 0.22 16.84 -4.71
CA GLN A 161 -0.68 16.76 -5.86
C GLN A 161 -0.03 17.20 -7.19
N ASN A 162 1.19 17.77 -7.18
CA ASN A 162 1.95 18.10 -8.38
C ASN A 162 2.88 16.97 -8.82
N THR A 163 2.87 15.83 -8.16
CA THR A 163 3.67 14.66 -8.53
C THR A 163 3.43 14.29 -10.00
N ILE A 164 4.52 14.11 -10.74
CA ILE A 164 4.48 13.71 -12.16
C ILE A 164 4.90 12.25 -12.27
N TRP A 165 3.94 11.42 -12.56
CA TRP A 165 4.13 10.02 -12.89
C TRP A 165 4.34 9.86 -14.40
N LYS A 166 5.36 9.13 -14.80
CA LYS A 166 5.66 8.82 -16.19
C LYS A 166 5.43 7.34 -16.43
N GLN A 167 4.81 7.00 -17.56
CA GLN A 167 4.72 5.60 -17.96
C GLN A 167 6.14 5.05 -18.18
N VAL A 168 6.41 3.88 -17.60
CA VAL A 168 7.69 3.18 -17.71
C VAL A 168 7.48 1.86 -18.44
N ALA A 169 8.52 1.39 -19.15
CA ALA A 169 8.47 0.16 -19.96
C ALA A 169 7.29 0.13 -20.95
N ASP A 170 6.96 1.29 -21.56
CA ASP A 170 5.84 1.45 -22.48
C ASP A 170 5.99 0.62 -23.76
N GLN A 171 7.22 0.32 -24.16
CA GLN A 171 7.52 -0.51 -25.33
C GLN A 171 7.46 -2.01 -25.01
N GLU A 172 7.80 -2.40 -23.80
CA GLU A 172 7.87 -3.79 -23.32
C GLU A 172 6.56 -4.27 -22.71
N ILE A 173 5.92 -3.42 -21.91
CA ILE A 173 4.70 -3.72 -21.17
C ILE A 173 3.48 -3.12 -21.86
N GLY A 174 3.58 -1.84 -22.29
CA GLY A 174 2.49 -1.13 -22.94
C GLY A 174 1.36 -0.71 -22.00
N ALA A 175 0.20 -0.44 -22.60
CA ALA A 175 -1.01 0.00 -21.89
C ALA A 175 -1.87 -1.19 -21.44
N VAL A 176 -1.32 -2.06 -20.62
CA VAL A 176 -2.01 -3.22 -20.04
C VAL A 176 -2.37 -2.99 -18.59
N VAL A 177 -3.28 -3.79 -18.07
CA VAL A 177 -3.62 -3.77 -16.64
C VAL A 177 -2.48 -4.38 -15.83
N ILE A 178 -1.99 -3.64 -14.85
CA ILE A 178 -0.98 -4.12 -13.90
C ILE A 178 -1.68 -4.41 -12.57
N GLU A 179 -1.85 -5.69 -12.25
CA GLU A 179 -2.58 -6.12 -11.06
C GLU A 179 -1.69 -6.23 -9.82
N THR A 180 -0.40 -6.55 -10.01
CA THR A 180 0.54 -6.73 -8.91
C THR A 180 1.96 -6.38 -9.33
N LEU A 181 2.74 -5.92 -8.35
CA LEU A 181 4.17 -5.68 -8.46
C LEU A 181 4.89 -6.43 -7.34
N THR A 182 5.94 -7.16 -7.67
CA THR A 182 6.77 -7.82 -6.67
C THR A 182 8.23 -7.41 -6.87
N TYR A 183 8.84 -6.90 -5.81
CA TYR A 183 10.25 -6.49 -5.81
C TYR A 183 11.05 -7.35 -4.84
N ARG A 184 12.17 -7.87 -5.30
CA ARG A 184 13.12 -8.63 -4.49
C ARG A 184 14.40 -7.82 -4.33
N ALA A 185 14.59 -7.26 -3.13
CA ALA A 185 15.67 -6.30 -2.86
C ALA A 185 17.09 -6.91 -2.96
N ILE A 186 17.23 -8.23 -2.75
CA ILE A 186 18.56 -8.89 -2.74
C ILE A 186 19.26 -8.87 -4.11
N ASP A 187 18.52 -8.82 -5.19
CA ASP A 187 19.06 -8.84 -6.57
C ASP A 187 18.41 -7.80 -7.48
N GLY A 188 17.54 -6.95 -6.95
CA GLY A 188 16.87 -5.88 -7.69
C GLY A 188 15.81 -6.37 -8.69
N LEU A 189 15.38 -7.64 -8.60
CA LEU A 189 14.37 -8.17 -9.52
C LEU A 189 13.01 -7.55 -9.24
N LEU A 190 12.42 -6.93 -10.27
CA LEU A 190 11.03 -6.48 -10.30
C LEU A 190 10.24 -7.42 -11.22
N VAL A 191 9.13 -7.95 -10.72
CA VAL A 191 8.14 -8.72 -11.49
C VAL A 191 6.86 -7.90 -11.60
N VAL A 192 6.33 -7.81 -12.81
CA VAL A 192 5.14 -7.04 -13.18
C VAL A 192 4.07 -7.99 -13.72
#